data_0365df8aba393f497e650ff4dec30c8b
#
_entry.id   0365df8aba393f497e650ff4dec30c8b
#
_cell.length_a   1.000
_cell.length_b   1.000
_cell.length_c   1.000
_cell.angle_alpha   90.00
_cell.angle_beta   90.00
_cell.angle_gamma   90.00
#
_symmetry.space_group_name_H-M   'P 1'
#
loop_
_entity.id
_entity.type
_entity.pdbx_description
1 polymer ?
#
loop_
_entity_poly.entity_id
_entity_poly.type
_entity_poly.pdbx_seq_one_letter_code
_entity_poly.pdbx_strand_id
1 'polypeptide(L)'
;VDTVSMFNLVEEAMPQILAELDPHSSYIPAKDLEAVNSDLKGSFSGIGVQFTIQDDTIHINSVIQGGPSEKVGLLAGDRIVEVDDSSFVGKIVTNSEAMRRLKGEKGSKVKLGIYRPGEKEILHFTVVRGDIPVKSIDAAYMINDKFGYVKVNKFGETTYPELLVALAQLSQANCKGMIIDLRGNTGGYMAAAIQMVNEFLPNNKLIVYTEGRKSPRENYTSNGTGSSQTMPLIVLMDEGSASASEIFAGAIQDNDLSLIHI
;
A
#
# COMPACT_ATOMS: atom_id res chain seq x y z
N VAL A 1 -8.39 -43.01 11.53
CA VAL A 1 -8.95 -41.87 10.77
C VAL A 1 -8.50 -40.65 11.52
N ASP A 2 -7.64 -39.84 10.93
CA ASP A 2 -7.16 -38.62 11.53
C ASP A 2 -8.34 -37.64 11.69
N THR A 3 -8.40 -36.96 12.83
CA THR A 3 -9.44 -35.97 13.12
C THR A 3 -9.20 -34.76 12.21
N VAL A 4 -10.10 -34.52 11.26
CA VAL A 4 -10.05 -33.35 10.40
C VAL A 4 -10.72 -32.18 11.13
N SER A 5 -10.04 -31.04 11.19
CA SER A 5 -10.59 -29.83 11.75
C SER A 5 -11.73 -29.28 10.87
N MET A 6 -12.91 -29.09 11.42
CA MET A 6 -14.03 -28.47 10.73
C MET A 6 -13.67 -27.07 10.20
N PHE A 7 -12.88 -26.31 10.95
CA PHE A 7 -12.39 -25.01 10.56
C PHE A 7 -11.56 -25.10 9.26
N ASN A 8 -10.60 -26.00 9.20
CA ASN A 8 -9.77 -26.19 8.00
C ASN A 8 -10.59 -26.64 6.79
N LEU A 9 -11.58 -27.51 6.99
CA LEU A 9 -12.48 -27.92 5.90
C LEU A 9 -13.26 -26.73 5.31
N VAL A 10 -13.77 -25.84 6.16
CA VAL A 10 -14.48 -24.64 5.71
C VAL A 10 -13.53 -23.69 4.99
N GLU A 11 -12.34 -23.44 5.54
CA GLU A 11 -11.31 -22.59 4.91
C GLU A 11 -10.92 -23.08 3.51
N GLU A 12 -10.80 -24.40 3.32
CA GLU A 12 -10.45 -25.03 2.03
C GLU A 12 -11.62 -25.04 1.05
N ALA A 13 -12.87 -25.15 1.53
CA ALA A 13 -14.06 -25.19 0.68
C ALA A 13 -14.49 -23.80 0.16
N MET A 14 -14.31 -22.75 0.96
CA MET A 14 -14.77 -21.40 0.62
C MET A 14 -14.26 -20.85 -0.71
N PRO A 15 -12.96 -20.98 -1.07
CA PRO A 15 -12.47 -20.53 -2.35
C PRO A 15 -13.14 -21.25 -3.54
N GLN A 16 -13.43 -22.57 -3.39
CA GLN A 16 -14.07 -23.33 -4.45
C GLN A 16 -15.54 -22.95 -4.64
N ILE A 17 -16.25 -22.71 -3.54
CA ILE A 17 -17.66 -22.25 -3.60
C ILE A 17 -17.74 -20.88 -4.29
N LEU A 18 -16.82 -19.96 -3.98
CA LEU A 18 -16.83 -18.62 -4.57
C LEU A 18 -16.41 -18.61 -6.04
N ALA A 19 -15.51 -19.52 -6.45
CA ALA A 19 -15.12 -19.67 -7.85
C ALA A 19 -16.29 -20.03 -8.79
N GLU A 20 -17.36 -20.64 -8.26
CA GLU A 20 -18.58 -20.93 -9.02
C GLU A 20 -19.48 -19.68 -9.23
N LEU A 21 -19.23 -18.57 -8.52
CA LEU A 21 -20.03 -17.35 -8.65
C LEU A 21 -19.56 -16.49 -9.82
N ASP A 22 -18.30 -16.02 -9.75
CA ASP A 22 -17.68 -15.21 -10.80
C ASP A 22 -16.16 -15.12 -10.59
N PRO A 23 -15.38 -14.67 -11.61
CA PRO A 23 -13.92 -14.57 -11.50
C PRO A 23 -13.40 -13.54 -10.47
N HIS A 24 -14.24 -12.63 -10.01
CA HIS A 24 -13.86 -11.55 -9.08
C HIS A 24 -14.20 -11.88 -7.62
N SER A 25 -15.03 -12.90 -7.39
CA SER A 25 -15.36 -13.36 -6.04
C SER A 25 -14.21 -14.14 -5.45
N SER A 26 -13.66 -13.66 -4.34
CA SER A 26 -12.54 -14.31 -3.65
C SER A 26 -12.79 -14.41 -2.15
N TYR A 27 -12.21 -15.43 -1.53
CA TYR A 27 -12.23 -15.62 -0.09
C TYR A 27 -10.91 -15.13 0.51
N ILE A 28 -11.00 -14.29 1.52
CA ILE A 28 -9.84 -13.86 2.31
C ILE A 28 -9.88 -14.61 3.64
N PRO A 29 -9.01 -15.58 3.87
CA PRO A 29 -8.91 -16.27 5.15
C PRO A 29 -8.67 -15.31 6.31
N ALA A 30 -9.22 -15.60 7.49
CA ALA A 30 -9.05 -14.75 8.67
C ALA A 30 -7.58 -14.47 9.01
N LYS A 31 -6.68 -15.43 8.77
CA LYS A 31 -5.22 -15.27 8.94
C LYS A 31 -4.58 -14.23 8.02
N ASP A 32 -5.19 -13.99 6.84
CA ASP A 32 -4.65 -13.08 5.81
C ASP A 32 -5.33 -11.70 5.86
N LEU A 33 -6.44 -11.58 6.60
CA LEU A 33 -7.26 -10.36 6.70
C LEU A 33 -6.45 -9.17 7.22
N GLU A 34 -5.58 -9.39 8.22
CA GLU A 34 -4.73 -8.33 8.77
C GLU A 34 -3.73 -7.80 7.73
N ALA A 35 -3.16 -8.67 6.90
CA ALA A 35 -2.22 -8.27 5.84
C ALA A 35 -2.93 -7.41 4.78
N VAL A 36 -4.13 -7.80 4.35
CA VAL A 36 -4.94 -7.03 3.40
C VAL A 36 -5.34 -5.68 3.97
N ASN A 37 -5.85 -5.66 5.21
CA ASN A 37 -6.28 -4.43 5.86
C ASN A 37 -5.10 -3.47 6.13
N SER A 38 -3.94 -3.98 6.51
CA SER A 38 -2.78 -3.14 6.79
C SER A 38 -2.25 -2.44 5.54
N ASP A 39 -2.33 -3.10 4.38
CA ASP A 39 -1.94 -2.47 3.12
C ASP A 39 -2.83 -1.28 2.78
N LEU A 40 -4.14 -1.42 2.90
CA LEU A 40 -5.11 -0.34 2.65
C LEU A 40 -5.07 0.77 3.72
N LYS A 41 -4.74 0.45 4.96
CA LYS A 41 -4.52 1.44 6.04
C LYS A 41 -3.26 2.28 5.84
N GLY A 42 -2.39 1.92 4.89
CA GLY A 42 -1.14 2.64 4.63
C GLY A 42 -0.08 2.45 5.72
N SER A 43 -0.21 1.41 6.54
CA SER A 43 0.81 1.01 7.51
C SER A 43 0.66 -0.45 7.89
N PHE A 44 1.76 -1.09 8.22
CA PHE A 44 1.76 -2.40 8.87
C PHE A 44 2.61 -2.36 10.13
N SER A 45 2.39 -3.31 11.03
CA SER A 45 3.21 -3.41 12.23
C SER A 45 4.38 -4.37 12.02
N GLY A 46 5.58 -3.90 12.34
CA GLY A 46 6.82 -4.65 12.15
C GLY A 46 8.05 -3.95 12.72
N ILE A 47 9.23 -4.39 12.31
CA ILE A 47 10.50 -3.86 12.80
C ILE A 47 10.99 -2.61 12.04
N GLY A 48 10.51 -2.34 10.83
CA GLY A 48 10.87 -1.13 10.07
C GLY A 48 12.23 -1.21 9.38
N VAL A 49 12.45 -2.25 8.60
CA VAL A 49 13.63 -2.40 7.73
C VAL A 49 13.21 -2.77 6.31
N GLN A 50 14.00 -2.33 5.33
CA GLN A 50 13.98 -2.88 3.98
C GLN A 50 15.14 -3.88 3.87
N PHE A 51 14.89 -5.05 3.33
CA PHE A 51 15.89 -6.10 3.26
C PHE A 51 15.85 -6.85 1.93
N THR A 52 16.94 -7.53 1.65
CA THR A 52 17.04 -8.56 0.61
C THR A 52 17.52 -9.86 1.24
N ILE A 53 17.22 -10.97 0.61
CA ILE A 53 17.79 -12.27 1.00
C ILE A 53 18.94 -12.59 0.06
N GLN A 54 20.14 -12.73 0.60
CA GLN A 54 21.35 -13.11 -0.12
C GLN A 54 22.05 -14.19 0.67
N ASP A 55 22.53 -15.22 -0.02
CA ASP A 55 23.22 -16.36 0.60
C ASP A 55 22.45 -16.90 1.82
N ASP A 56 21.16 -17.16 1.61
CA ASP A 56 20.25 -17.69 2.64
C ASP A 56 20.24 -16.86 3.95
N THR A 57 20.46 -15.56 3.86
CA THR A 57 20.52 -14.63 5.02
C THR A 57 19.80 -13.34 4.69
N ILE A 58 19.15 -12.73 5.68
CA ILE A 58 18.52 -11.41 5.55
C ILE A 58 19.58 -10.31 5.67
N HIS A 59 19.74 -9.53 4.62
CA HIS A 59 20.59 -8.34 4.59
C HIS A 59 19.74 -7.07 4.69
N ILE A 60 19.96 -6.24 5.69
CA ILE A 60 19.27 -4.97 5.86
C ILE A 60 19.84 -3.97 4.86
N ASN A 61 19.03 -3.54 3.90
CA ASN A 61 19.42 -2.53 2.90
C ASN A 61 19.25 -1.12 3.45
N SER A 62 18.17 -0.89 4.20
CA SER A 62 17.90 0.39 4.85
C SER A 62 17.01 0.20 6.08
N VAL A 63 17.11 1.15 7.00
CA VAL A 63 16.27 1.24 8.22
C VAL A 63 15.31 2.41 8.04
N ILE A 64 14.04 2.20 8.34
CA ILE A 64 13.01 3.23 8.21
C ILE A 64 13.24 4.31 9.28
N GLN A 65 13.37 5.55 8.84
CA GLN A 65 13.61 6.70 9.70
C GLN A 65 12.45 6.88 10.71
N GLY A 66 12.80 7.08 11.98
CA GLY A 66 11.83 7.15 13.09
C GLY A 66 11.24 5.80 13.49
N GLY A 67 11.59 4.72 12.76
CA GLY A 67 11.06 3.38 12.94
C GLY A 67 11.62 2.63 14.16
N PRO A 68 11.05 1.46 14.47
CA PRO A 68 11.47 0.64 15.61
C PRO A 68 12.93 0.19 15.55
N SER A 69 13.41 -0.21 14.39
CA SER A 69 14.79 -0.68 14.20
C SER A 69 15.83 0.43 14.36
N GLU A 70 15.54 1.63 13.87
CA GLU A 70 16.42 2.78 14.08
C GLU A 70 16.59 3.12 15.55
N LYS A 71 15.49 3.07 16.32
CA LYS A 71 15.49 3.39 17.77
C LYS A 71 16.39 2.47 18.59
N VAL A 72 16.61 1.25 18.15
CA VAL A 72 17.51 0.29 18.82
C VAL A 72 18.91 0.25 18.22
N GLY A 73 19.18 1.01 17.13
CA GLY A 73 20.49 1.14 16.54
C GLY A 73 20.85 0.07 15.48
N LEU A 74 19.84 -0.51 14.82
CA LEU A 74 20.08 -1.31 13.61
C LEU A 74 20.53 -0.40 12.46
N LEU A 75 21.39 -0.90 11.60
CA LEU A 75 22.02 -0.16 10.52
C LEU A 75 21.84 -0.86 9.16
N ALA A 76 21.94 -0.10 8.09
CA ALA A 76 22.12 -0.66 6.75
C ALA A 76 23.43 -1.47 6.68
N GLY A 77 23.42 -2.64 6.07
CA GLY A 77 24.53 -3.58 6.03
C GLY A 77 24.51 -4.64 7.13
N ASP A 78 23.69 -4.49 8.17
CA ASP A 78 23.46 -5.53 9.17
C ASP A 78 22.83 -6.77 8.53
N ARG A 79 23.12 -7.94 9.08
CA ARG A 79 22.52 -9.21 8.67
C ARG A 79 21.78 -9.84 9.83
N ILE A 80 20.52 -10.18 9.64
CA ILE A 80 19.72 -10.89 10.66
C ILE A 80 20.06 -12.36 10.55
N VAL A 81 20.68 -12.90 11.59
CA VAL A 81 21.11 -14.30 11.66
C VAL A 81 20.35 -15.12 12.72
N GLU A 82 19.68 -14.43 13.65
CA GLU A 82 18.81 -15.05 14.66
C GLU A 82 17.52 -14.25 14.83
N VAL A 83 16.41 -14.95 15.08
CA VAL A 83 15.12 -14.36 15.44
C VAL A 83 14.54 -15.16 16.61
N ASP A 84 14.22 -14.46 17.72
CA ASP A 84 13.70 -15.04 18.96
C ASP A 84 14.54 -16.21 19.47
N ASP A 85 15.84 -15.92 19.68
CA ASP A 85 16.85 -16.86 20.19
C ASP A 85 17.03 -18.12 19.35
N SER A 86 16.54 -18.11 18.08
CA SER A 86 16.66 -19.23 17.15
C SER A 86 17.43 -18.81 15.90
N SER A 87 18.35 -19.65 15.43
CA SER A 87 19.07 -19.42 14.17
C SER A 87 18.10 -19.20 13.01
N PHE A 88 18.34 -18.17 12.23
CA PHE A 88 17.51 -17.80 11.08
C PHE A 88 18.40 -17.54 9.85
N VAL A 89 19.06 -18.63 9.41
CA VAL A 89 19.91 -18.70 8.22
C VAL A 89 19.65 -19.99 7.47
N GLY A 90 20.09 -20.07 6.22
CA GLY A 90 19.91 -21.25 5.39
C GLY A 90 18.59 -21.26 4.60
N LYS A 91 18.26 -22.39 3.98
CA LYS A 91 17.12 -22.53 3.08
C LYS A 91 15.74 -22.22 3.68
N ILE A 92 15.64 -22.09 5.01
CA ILE A 92 14.42 -21.67 5.69
C ILE A 92 14.12 -20.17 5.50
N VAL A 93 15.11 -19.39 5.09
CA VAL A 93 14.97 -17.94 4.92
C VAL A 93 14.34 -17.66 3.59
N THR A 94 13.03 -17.49 3.60
CA THR A 94 12.22 -17.01 2.47
C THR A 94 11.60 -15.67 2.80
N ASN A 95 11.17 -14.90 1.79
CA ASN A 95 10.45 -13.64 2.02
C ASN A 95 9.21 -13.84 2.91
N SER A 96 8.44 -14.88 2.68
CA SER A 96 7.26 -15.20 3.48
C SER A 96 7.60 -15.48 4.94
N GLU A 97 8.66 -16.29 5.18
CA GLU A 97 9.07 -16.61 6.55
C GLU A 97 9.70 -15.42 7.25
N ALA A 98 10.51 -14.62 6.54
CA ALA A 98 11.04 -13.37 7.06
C ALA A 98 9.92 -12.41 7.46
N MET A 99 8.93 -12.19 6.58
CA MET A 99 7.78 -11.36 6.90
C MET A 99 6.98 -11.89 8.08
N ARG A 100 6.75 -13.21 8.14
CA ARG A 100 6.02 -13.85 9.24
C ARG A 100 6.70 -13.64 10.60
N ARG A 101 8.05 -13.67 10.65
CA ARG A 101 8.80 -13.50 11.91
C ARG A 101 9.04 -12.06 12.28
N LEU A 102 9.25 -11.17 11.32
CA LEU A 102 9.60 -9.77 11.56
C LEU A 102 8.38 -8.85 11.75
N LYS A 103 7.25 -9.15 11.07
CA LYS A 103 5.94 -8.52 11.37
C LYS A 103 5.34 -9.10 12.64
N GLY A 104 4.30 -8.46 13.17
CA GLY A 104 3.51 -8.91 14.31
C GLY A 104 2.77 -7.75 14.96
N GLU A 105 2.03 -8.03 16.02
CA GLU A 105 1.22 -7.03 16.70
C GLU A 105 2.04 -5.83 17.17
N LYS A 106 1.47 -4.64 17.02
CA LYS A 106 2.06 -3.40 17.52
C LYS A 106 2.33 -3.49 19.03
N GLY A 107 3.54 -3.13 19.44
CA GLY A 107 3.97 -3.22 20.82
C GLY A 107 4.54 -4.58 21.21
N SER A 108 4.37 -5.63 20.41
CA SER A 108 5.05 -6.91 20.64
C SER A 108 6.55 -6.78 20.42
N LYS A 109 7.31 -7.65 21.05
CA LYS A 109 8.78 -7.64 20.99
C LYS A 109 9.27 -8.78 20.10
N VAL A 110 10.37 -8.54 19.41
CA VAL A 110 11.16 -9.56 18.72
C VAL A 110 12.62 -9.37 19.08
N LYS A 111 13.31 -10.46 19.36
CA LYS A 111 14.75 -10.47 19.60
C LYS A 111 15.46 -10.80 18.30
N LEU A 112 16.48 -10.04 17.96
CA LEU A 112 17.27 -10.22 16.76
C LEU A 112 18.74 -10.45 17.11
N GLY A 113 19.34 -11.49 16.56
CA GLY A 113 20.79 -11.66 16.51
C GLY A 113 21.30 -11.10 15.19
N ILE A 114 22.21 -10.17 15.28
CA ILE A 114 22.73 -9.39 14.16
C ILE A 114 24.22 -9.64 13.97
N TYR A 115 24.57 -10.10 12.75
CA TYR A 115 25.95 -10.04 12.30
C TYR A 115 26.19 -8.65 11.66
N ARG A 116 27.11 -7.89 12.23
CA ARG A 116 27.53 -6.57 11.69
C ARG A 116 28.97 -6.66 11.20
N PRO A 117 29.24 -6.33 9.93
CA PRO A 117 30.60 -6.30 9.42
C PRO A 117 31.51 -5.40 10.28
N GLY A 118 32.62 -5.96 10.74
CA GLY A 118 33.57 -5.26 11.64
C GLY A 118 33.42 -5.61 13.13
N GLU A 119 32.28 -6.18 13.54
CA GLU A 119 32.11 -6.71 14.91
C GLU A 119 32.53 -8.19 14.97
N LYS A 120 33.08 -8.60 16.12
CA LYS A 120 33.55 -9.99 16.31
C LYS A 120 32.44 -10.93 16.79
N GLU A 121 31.44 -10.37 17.45
CA GLU A 121 30.36 -11.13 18.08
C GLU A 121 29.00 -10.75 17.47
N ILE A 122 28.03 -11.65 17.62
CA ILE A 122 26.63 -11.36 17.23
C ILE A 122 26.07 -10.34 18.22
N LEU A 123 25.55 -9.26 17.68
CA LEU A 123 24.89 -8.21 18.46
C LEU A 123 23.42 -8.58 18.67
N HIS A 124 22.93 -8.45 19.91
CA HIS A 124 21.54 -8.76 20.23
C HIS A 124 20.72 -7.50 20.45
N PHE A 125 19.61 -7.38 19.70
CA PHE A 125 18.68 -6.27 19.80
C PHE A 125 17.28 -6.78 20.13
N THR A 126 16.58 -6.09 21.03
CA THR A 126 15.14 -6.30 21.23
C THR A 126 14.38 -5.16 20.57
N VAL A 127 13.69 -5.46 19.48
CA VAL A 127 12.89 -4.49 18.73
C VAL A 127 11.43 -4.58 19.20
N VAL A 128 10.85 -3.44 19.57
CA VAL A 128 9.40 -3.33 19.82
C VAL A 128 8.72 -2.99 18.52
N ARG A 129 7.91 -3.90 17.98
CA ARG A 129 7.21 -3.68 16.71
C ARG A 129 6.33 -2.45 16.77
N GLY A 130 6.29 -1.70 15.69
CA GLY A 130 5.52 -0.46 15.58
C GLY A 130 4.99 -0.25 14.16
N ASP A 131 4.20 0.80 13.98
CA ASP A 131 3.62 1.13 12.69
C ASP A 131 4.73 1.56 11.73
N ILE A 132 4.78 0.89 10.60
CA ILE A 132 5.68 1.15 9.49
C ILE A 132 4.84 1.76 8.37
N PRO A 133 5.01 3.04 8.04
CA PRO A 133 4.21 3.67 7.00
C PRO A 133 4.50 3.05 5.63
N VAL A 134 3.45 2.79 4.87
CA VAL A 134 3.51 2.36 3.48
C VAL A 134 2.85 3.43 2.64
N LYS A 135 3.65 4.18 1.92
CA LYS A 135 3.14 5.27 1.08
C LYS A 135 2.24 4.74 -0.03
N SER A 136 1.17 5.47 -0.28
CA SER A 136 0.29 5.29 -1.43
C SER A 136 0.82 6.01 -2.66
N ILE A 137 1.59 7.10 -2.45
CA ILE A 137 2.22 7.89 -3.50
C ILE A 137 3.73 7.71 -3.41
N ASP A 138 4.30 7.00 -4.38
CA ASP A 138 5.74 6.70 -4.42
C ASP A 138 6.57 7.82 -5.01
N ALA A 139 6.00 8.57 -5.94
CA ALA A 139 6.71 9.61 -6.65
C ALA A 139 5.82 10.82 -6.90
N ALA A 140 6.33 12.00 -6.61
CA ALA A 140 5.75 13.28 -6.97
C ALA A 140 6.88 14.25 -7.31
N TYR A 141 6.99 14.63 -8.58
CA TYR A 141 8.08 15.51 -9.06
C TYR A 141 7.71 16.23 -10.35
N MET A 142 8.46 17.29 -10.67
CA MET A 142 8.36 17.97 -11.96
C MET A 142 9.11 17.21 -13.04
N ILE A 143 8.45 16.83 -14.14
CA ILE A 143 9.10 16.20 -15.31
C ILE A 143 9.93 17.23 -16.06
N ASN A 144 9.44 18.46 -16.13
CA ASN A 144 10.08 19.61 -16.74
C ASN A 144 9.58 20.90 -16.07
N ASP A 145 9.93 22.06 -16.60
CA ASP A 145 9.59 23.36 -16.02
C ASP A 145 8.06 23.65 -15.92
N LYS A 146 7.22 22.81 -16.53
CA LYS A 146 5.77 23.04 -16.63
C LYS A 146 4.92 21.90 -16.09
N PHE A 147 5.36 20.67 -16.23
CA PHE A 147 4.52 19.49 -15.98
C PHE A 147 5.02 18.66 -14.81
N GLY A 148 4.07 18.31 -13.93
CA GLY A 148 4.28 17.43 -12.80
C GLY A 148 3.86 15.99 -13.09
N TYR A 149 4.38 15.09 -12.28
CA TYR A 149 4.04 13.66 -12.29
C TYR A 149 3.78 13.18 -10.87
N VAL A 150 2.71 12.40 -10.72
CA VAL A 150 2.35 11.76 -9.46
C VAL A 150 2.04 10.29 -9.72
N LYS A 151 2.78 9.37 -9.07
CA LYS A 151 2.51 7.93 -9.10
C LYS A 151 1.69 7.54 -7.89
N VAL A 152 0.49 7.02 -8.12
CA VAL A 152 -0.41 6.52 -7.09
C VAL A 152 -0.50 5.00 -7.21
N ASN A 153 -0.03 4.26 -6.20
CA ASN A 153 0.04 2.80 -6.24
C ASN A 153 -1.22 2.13 -5.70
N LYS A 154 -1.97 2.82 -4.84
CA LYS A 154 -3.21 2.31 -4.23
C LYS A 154 -4.09 3.44 -3.72
N PHE A 155 -5.34 3.12 -3.41
CA PHE A 155 -6.28 4.02 -2.77
C PHE A 155 -6.51 3.59 -1.30
N GLY A 156 -5.58 3.95 -0.42
CA GLY A 156 -5.63 3.69 1.02
C GLY A 156 -6.10 4.91 1.84
N GLU A 157 -6.10 4.78 3.16
CA GLU A 157 -6.48 5.86 4.07
C GLU A 157 -5.54 7.07 3.98
N THR A 158 -4.28 6.86 3.64
CA THR A 158 -3.25 7.91 3.56
C THR A 158 -3.14 8.54 2.17
N THR A 159 -3.81 7.99 1.15
CA THR A 159 -3.63 8.42 -0.25
C THR A 159 -4.02 9.88 -0.47
N TYR A 160 -5.17 10.29 0.04
CA TYR A 160 -5.62 11.67 -0.13
C TYR A 160 -4.72 12.70 0.61
N PRO A 161 -4.36 12.53 1.88
CA PRO A 161 -3.35 13.37 2.53
C PRO A 161 -2.01 13.42 1.79
N GLU A 162 -1.53 12.29 1.28
CA GLU A 162 -0.29 12.24 0.50
C GLU A 162 -0.41 13.00 -0.83
N LEU A 163 -1.59 12.91 -1.50
CA LEU A 163 -1.87 13.70 -2.71
C LEU A 163 -1.83 15.20 -2.41
N LEU A 164 -2.43 15.66 -1.33
CA LEU A 164 -2.40 17.07 -0.96
C LEU A 164 -0.96 17.58 -0.76
N VAL A 165 -0.10 16.78 -0.14
CA VAL A 165 1.33 17.12 0.00
C VAL A 165 2.01 17.19 -1.38
N ALA A 166 1.74 16.22 -2.27
CA ALA A 166 2.28 16.20 -3.62
C ALA A 166 1.82 17.42 -4.44
N LEU A 167 0.52 17.75 -4.38
CA LEU A 167 -0.05 18.93 -5.05
C LEU A 167 0.56 20.24 -4.55
N ALA A 168 0.75 20.36 -3.24
CA ALA A 168 1.39 21.54 -2.65
C ALA A 168 2.85 21.70 -3.14
N GLN A 169 3.62 20.61 -3.18
CA GLN A 169 4.99 20.63 -3.69
C GLN A 169 5.06 21.01 -5.17
N LEU A 170 4.21 20.43 -6.00
CA LEU A 170 4.13 20.74 -7.43
C LEU A 170 3.66 22.18 -7.69
N SER A 171 2.72 22.67 -6.89
CA SER A 171 2.25 24.06 -6.95
C SER A 171 3.38 25.06 -6.62
N GLN A 172 4.18 24.79 -5.58
CA GLN A 172 5.36 25.61 -5.24
C GLN A 172 6.41 25.62 -6.37
N ALA A 173 6.49 24.51 -7.12
CA ALA A 173 7.36 24.41 -8.31
C ALA A 173 6.73 25.00 -9.58
N ASN A 174 5.58 25.69 -9.46
CA ASN A 174 4.90 26.38 -10.59
C ASN A 174 4.32 25.44 -11.64
N CYS A 175 3.90 24.24 -11.25
CA CYS A 175 3.28 23.25 -12.11
C CYS A 175 2.08 23.82 -12.88
N LYS A 176 2.01 23.56 -14.18
CA LYS A 176 0.97 24.06 -15.09
C LYS A 176 0.09 22.96 -15.67
N GLY A 177 0.41 21.72 -15.44
CA GLY A 177 -0.33 20.53 -15.83
C GLY A 177 0.29 19.30 -15.19
N MET A 178 -0.48 18.23 -15.04
CA MET A 178 -0.10 17.08 -14.24
C MET A 178 -0.40 15.77 -14.95
N ILE A 179 0.45 14.78 -14.73
CA ILE A 179 0.21 13.38 -15.04
C ILE A 179 -0.05 12.64 -13.73
N ILE A 180 -1.21 11.99 -13.62
CA ILE A 180 -1.49 11.02 -12.55
C ILE A 180 -1.37 9.62 -13.14
N ASP A 181 -0.43 8.84 -12.62
CA ASP A 181 -0.16 7.49 -13.08
C ASP A 181 -0.78 6.46 -12.13
N LEU A 182 -1.80 5.76 -12.65
CA LEU A 182 -2.53 4.68 -11.99
C LEU A 182 -2.16 3.30 -12.56
N ARG A 183 -1.18 3.18 -13.42
CA ARG A 183 -0.77 1.89 -13.99
C ARG A 183 -0.34 0.92 -12.88
N GLY A 184 -0.82 -0.32 -12.94
CA GLY A 184 -0.61 -1.33 -11.90
C GLY A 184 -1.34 -1.08 -10.57
N ASN A 185 -2.20 -0.06 -10.50
CA ASN A 185 -2.98 0.26 -9.29
C ASN A 185 -4.31 -0.50 -9.30
N THR A 186 -4.42 -1.55 -8.53
CA THR A 186 -5.62 -2.40 -8.43
C THR A 186 -6.79 -1.77 -7.67
N GLY A 187 -6.64 -0.50 -7.21
CA GLY A 187 -7.70 0.24 -6.53
C GLY A 187 -7.51 0.35 -5.03
N GLY A 188 -8.59 0.15 -4.28
CA GLY A 188 -8.66 0.29 -2.84
C GLY A 188 -9.97 0.91 -2.36
N TYR A 189 -9.90 1.84 -1.40
CA TYR A 189 -11.11 2.46 -0.84
C TYR A 189 -11.77 3.45 -1.81
N MET A 190 -13.06 3.24 -2.09
CA MET A 190 -13.89 4.16 -2.86
C MET A 190 -13.87 5.58 -2.29
N ALA A 191 -13.88 5.72 -0.95
CA ALA A 191 -13.82 7.02 -0.28
C ALA A 191 -12.54 7.80 -0.62
N ALA A 192 -11.39 7.12 -0.73
CA ALA A 192 -10.13 7.75 -1.13
C ALA A 192 -10.18 8.24 -2.59
N ALA A 193 -10.77 7.47 -3.50
CA ALA A 193 -10.98 7.89 -4.88
C ALA A 193 -11.90 9.13 -4.96
N ILE A 194 -13.01 9.13 -4.24
CA ILE A 194 -13.93 10.26 -4.17
C ILE A 194 -13.23 11.53 -3.67
N GLN A 195 -12.42 11.41 -2.60
CA GLN A 195 -11.65 12.54 -2.06
C GLN A 195 -10.64 13.06 -3.08
N MET A 196 -9.91 12.17 -3.77
CA MET A 196 -8.97 12.57 -4.81
C MET A 196 -9.66 13.27 -5.99
N VAL A 197 -10.80 12.74 -6.45
CA VAL A 197 -11.58 13.35 -7.55
C VAL A 197 -12.07 14.76 -7.17
N ASN A 198 -12.45 14.96 -5.90
CA ASN A 198 -12.88 16.28 -5.39
C ASN A 198 -11.83 17.38 -5.55
N GLU A 199 -10.54 17.04 -5.61
CA GLU A 199 -9.48 18.05 -5.86
C GLU A 199 -9.55 18.66 -7.25
N PHE A 200 -10.13 17.94 -8.20
CA PHE A 200 -10.10 18.30 -9.62
C PHE A 200 -11.45 18.70 -10.17
N LEU A 201 -12.58 18.24 -9.60
CA LEU A 201 -13.91 18.53 -10.12
C LEU A 201 -14.54 19.79 -9.50
N PRO A 202 -15.20 20.61 -10.30
CA PRO A 202 -16.06 21.68 -9.78
C PRO A 202 -17.26 21.09 -9.04
N ASN A 203 -17.97 21.93 -8.31
CA ASN A 203 -19.11 21.51 -7.48
C ASN A 203 -20.21 20.78 -8.28
N ASN A 204 -20.85 19.81 -7.62
CA ASN A 204 -22.05 19.09 -8.10
C ASN A 204 -21.84 18.28 -9.39
N LYS A 205 -20.65 17.74 -9.58
CA LYS A 205 -20.37 16.77 -10.66
C LYS A 205 -20.49 15.35 -10.13
N LEU A 206 -21.11 14.45 -10.89
CA LEU A 206 -21.19 13.04 -10.53
C LEU A 206 -19.79 12.43 -10.56
N ILE A 207 -19.40 11.77 -9.46
CA ILE A 207 -18.14 11.03 -9.35
C ILE A 207 -18.41 9.55 -9.59
N VAL A 208 -19.33 8.97 -8.81
CA VAL A 208 -19.70 7.56 -8.86
C VAL A 208 -21.10 7.40 -8.27
N TYR A 209 -21.78 6.34 -8.63
CA TYR A 209 -23.00 5.92 -7.93
C TYR A 209 -22.91 4.45 -7.58
N THR A 210 -23.61 4.06 -6.52
CA THR A 210 -23.86 2.66 -6.17
C THR A 210 -25.34 2.35 -6.34
N GLU A 211 -25.64 1.18 -6.89
CA GLU A 211 -27.02 0.72 -7.06
C GLU A 211 -27.02 -0.81 -7.03
N GLY A 212 -27.99 -1.40 -6.39
CA GLY A 212 -28.13 -2.85 -6.31
C GLY A 212 -29.57 -3.28 -6.22
N ARG A 213 -29.84 -4.56 -6.46
CA ARG A 213 -31.19 -5.15 -6.48
C ARG A 213 -32.01 -4.81 -5.22
N LYS A 214 -31.36 -4.69 -4.07
CA LYS A 214 -31.97 -4.39 -2.76
C LYS A 214 -31.47 -3.09 -2.15
N SER A 215 -30.59 -2.37 -2.85
CA SER A 215 -29.99 -1.11 -2.40
C SER A 215 -30.39 -0.02 -3.40
N PRO A 216 -31.10 1.04 -2.98
CA PRO A 216 -31.45 2.15 -3.86
C PRO A 216 -30.16 2.82 -4.37
N ARG A 217 -30.32 3.52 -5.48
CA ARG A 217 -29.22 4.30 -6.06
C ARG A 217 -28.79 5.40 -5.10
N GLU A 218 -27.48 5.44 -4.83
CA GLU A 218 -26.80 6.48 -4.06
C GLU A 218 -25.75 7.14 -4.93
N ASN A 219 -25.85 8.46 -5.10
CA ASN A 219 -24.93 9.24 -5.93
C ASN A 219 -23.91 9.95 -5.05
N TYR A 220 -22.65 9.86 -5.44
CA TYR A 220 -21.53 10.60 -4.83
C TYR A 220 -21.12 11.70 -5.80
N THR A 221 -21.27 12.95 -5.37
CA THR A 221 -20.99 14.14 -6.20
C THR A 221 -19.85 14.94 -5.59
N SER A 222 -19.15 15.69 -6.45
CA SER A 222 -18.09 16.60 -6.02
C SER A 222 -18.64 17.80 -5.25
N ASN A 223 -17.86 18.29 -4.30
CA ASN A 223 -18.20 19.40 -3.42
C ASN A 223 -17.58 20.75 -3.85
N GLY A 224 -16.72 20.76 -4.87
CA GLY A 224 -16.10 21.96 -5.42
C GLY A 224 -15.08 22.65 -4.49
N THR A 225 -14.56 21.98 -3.46
CA THR A 225 -13.58 22.56 -2.52
C THR A 225 -12.13 22.32 -2.94
N GLY A 226 -11.88 21.54 -3.98
CA GLY A 226 -10.55 21.18 -4.44
C GLY A 226 -9.73 22.35 -4.96
N SER A 227 -8.44 22.31 -4.81
CA SER A 227 -7.49 23.36 -5.18
C SER A 227 -7.00 23.27 -6.64
N SER A 228 -7.27 22.16 -7.32
CA SER A 228 -6.69 21.84 -8.63
C SER A 228 -7.73 21.74 -9.76
N GLN A 229 -8.90 22.40 -9.62
CA GLN A 229 -10.04 22.29 -10.56
C GLN A 229 -9.75 22.81 -11.98
N THR A 230 -8.75 23.66 -12.15
CA THR A 230 -8.33 24.20 -13.45
C THR A 230 -7.02 23.61 -13.96
N MET A 231 -6.48 22.61 -13.25
CA MET A 231 -5.22 21.96 -13.61
C MET A 231 -5.42 21.02 -14.81
N PRO A 232 -4.76 21.24 -15.94
CA PRO A 232 -4.75 20.28 -17.02
C PRO A 232 -4.19 18.93 -16.53
N LEU A 233 -4.93 17.85 -16.79
CA LEU A 233 -4.68 16.54 -16.23
C LEU A 233 -4.57 15.49 -17.33
N ILE A 234 -3.61 14.58 -17.20
CA ILE A 234 -3.51 13.33 -17.95
C ILE A 234 -3.53 12.19 -16.95
N VAL A 235 -4.35 11.17 -17.18
CA VAL A 235 -4.40 9.97 -16.37
C VAL A 235 -3.84 8.79 -17.16
N LEU A 236 -2.85 8.10 -16.62
CA LEU A 236 -2.28 6.89 -17.21
C LEU A 236 -2.90 5.66 -16.51
N MET A 237 -3.40 4.73 -17.31
CA MET A 237 -3.93 3.44 -16.86
C MET A 237 -3.34 2.30 -17.69
N ASP A 238 -3.44 1.08 -17.16
CA ASP A 238 -3.13 -0.16 -17.85
C ASP A 238 -4.08 -1.28 -17.40
N GLU A 239 -3.82 -2.51 -17.84
CA GLU A 239 -4.60 -3.70 -17.50
C GLU A 239 -4.58 -4.04 -16.00
N GLY A 240 -3.62 -3.52 -15.25
CA GLY A 240 -3.54 -3.65 -13.80
C GLY A 240 -4.34 -2.59 -13.04
N SER A 241 -4.89 -1.59 -13.74
CA SER A 241 -5.70 -0.53 -13.11
C SER A 241 -7.14 -1.00 -12.93
N ALA A 242 -7.65 -1.00 -11.69
CA ALA A 242 -8.99 -1.52 -11.40
C ALA A 242 -9.70 -0.75 -10.27
N SER A 243 -11.02 -0.97 -10.12
CA SER A 243 -11.83 -0.53 -8.97
C SER A 243 -11.75 0.99 -8.72
N ALA A 244 -11.17 1.44 -7.59
CA ALA A 244 -11.02 2.86 -7.25
C ALA A 244 -10.23 3.65 -8.31
N SER A 245 -9.29 3.02 -9.03
CA SER A 245 -8.59 3.62 -10.17
C SER A 245 -9.54 3.93 -11.31
N GLU A 246 -10.49 3.04 -11.58
CA GLU A 246 -11.53 3.23 -12.61
C GLU A 246 -12.53 4.31 -12.18
N ILE A 247 -12.87 4.39 -10.89
CA ILE A 247 -13.71 5.49 -10.36
C ILE A 247 -13.02 6.83 -10.60
N PHE A 248 -11.74 6.94 -10.27
CA PHE A 248 -10.99 8.18 -10.47
C PHE A 248 -10.94 8.55 -11.96
N ALA A 249 -10.47 7.66 -12.80
CA ALA A 249 -10.31 7.91 -14.23
C ALA A 249 -11.65 8.19 -14.92
N GLY A 250 -12.68 7.38 -14.63
CA GLY A 250 -14.03 7.56 -15.21
C GLY A 250 -14.65 8.90 -14.83
N ALA A 251 -14.57 9.29 -13.55
CA ALA A 251 -15.10 10.58 -13.09
C ALA A 251 -14.39 11.77 -13.77
N ILE A 252 -13.08 11.70 -13.96
CA ILE A 252 -12.30 12.73 -14.65
C ILE A 252 -12.64 12.77 -16.14
N GLN A 253 -12.81 11.61 -16.79
CA GLN A 253 -13.18 11.49 -18.20
C GLN A 253 -14.60 11.99 -18.47
N ASP A 254 -15.56 11.55 -17.69
CA ASP A 254 -16.99 11.88 -17.89
C ASP A 254 -17.29 13.37 -17.67
N ASN A 255 -16.38 14.09 -17.03
CA ASN A 255 -16.46 15.54 -16.80
C ASN A 255 -15.49 16.35 -17.70
N ASP A 256 -14.95 15.74 -18.76
CA ASP A 256 -14.09 16.39 -19.78
C ASP A 256 -12.83 17.09 -19.20
N LEU A 257 -12.31 16.60 -18.08
CA LEU A 257 -11.16 17.24 -17.42
C LEU A 257 -9.81 16.72 -17.88
N SER A 258 -9.76 15.55 -18.50
CA SER A 258 -8.48 14.97 -18.92
C SER A 258 -8.55 14.12 -20.17
N LEU A 259 -7.39 13.91 -20.78
CA LEU A 259 -7.14 12.78 -21.67
C LEU A 259 -6.77 11.56 -20.83
N ILE A 260 -7.52 10.45 -21.00
CA ILE A 260 -7.12 9.17 -20.41
C ILE A 260 -6.30 8.42 -21.44
N HIS A 261 -5.11 8.02 -21.05
CA HIS A 261 -4.22 7.25 -21.91
C HIS A 261 -4.11 5.83 -21.33
N ILE A 262 -4.59 4.87 -22.11
CA ILE A 262 -4.55 3.44 -21.80
C ILE A 262 -3.41 2.80 -22.58
#